data_455f145395b144560b287037fa8c4f6b
#
_entry.id   455f145395b144560b287037fa8c4f6b
#
_cell.length_a   1.000
_cell.length_b   1.000
_cell.length_c   1.000
_cell.angle_alpha   90.00
_cell.angle_beta   90.00
_cell.angle_gamma   90.00
#
_symmetry.space_group_name_H-M   'P 1'
#
loop_
_entity.id
_entity.type
_entity.pdbx_description
1 polymer ?
#
loop_
_entity_poly.entity_id
_entity_poly.type
_entity_poly.pdbx_seq_one_letter_code
_entity_poly.pdbx_strand_id
1 'polypeptide(L)'
;MDGFDAVLKAAQRGDEWAVAVLYRDVRPRLARFLEVREPKAAEDLEGEVWLAVAQGLARFSGGEESFRAWVFSIARRRMADFRRTAVRRATFPAPTEELDRPGAPGPEAIVLEELSADAAAEFVIATLPADQAEVVLLRVLGGLGVNEVAEILDKRPGTVRVLQHRALRRLHAALVGTGVTR
;
A
#
# COMPACT_ATOMS: atom_id res chain seq x y z
N MET A 1 -4.60 14.58 12.96
CA MET A 1 -3.61 15.68 13.20
C MET A 1 -4.41 16.95 13.49
N ASP A 2 -4.29 17.46 14.72
CA ASP A 2 -4.95 18.74 15.04
C ASP A 2 -4.37 19.86 14.18
N GLY A 3 -5.24 20.64 13.53
CA GLY A 3 -4.82 21.73 12.66
C GLY A 3 -4.42 21.32 11.24
N PHE A 4 -4.83 20.15 10.74
CA PHE A 4 -4.51 19.69 9.38
C PHE A 4 -4.77 20.75 8.30
N ASP A 5 -5.90 21.46 8.35
CA ASP A 5 -6.25 22.49 7.36
C ASP A 5 -5.25 23.64 7.35
N ALA A 6 -4.72 24.03 8.51
CA ALA A 6 -3.70 25.08 8.59
C ALA A 6 -2.37 24.61 8.00
N VAL A 7 -1.97 23.35 8.29
CA VAL A 7 -0.77 22.74 7.71
C VAL A 7 -0.92 22.59 6.20
N LEU A 8 -2.06 22.10 5.70
CA LEU A 8 -2.31 21.97 4.27
C LEU A 8 -2.20 23.32 3.54
N LYS A 9 -2.86 24.37 4.06
CA LYS A 9 -2.79 25.72 3.47
C LYS A 9 -1.37 26.27 3.47
N ALA A 10 -0.58 26.02 4.52
CA ALA A 10 0.82 26.43 4.57
C ALA A 10 1.67 25.66 3.53
N ALA A 11 1.50 24.35 3.43
CA ALA A 11 2.18 23.54 2.43
C ALA A 11 1.84 23.95 0.99
N GLN A 12 0.58 24.32 0.73
CA GLN A 12 0.13 24.83 -0.57
C GLN A 12 0.76 26.17 -0.95
N ARG A 13 1.17 26.98 0.03
CA ARG A 13 1.96 28.21 -0.21
C ARG A 13 3.45 27.96 -0.40
N GLY A 14 3.91 26.71 -0.19
CA GLY A 14 5.31 26.34 -0.29
C GLY A 14 6.09 26.42 1.02
N ASP A 15 5.41 26.52 2.17
CA ASP A 15 6.08 26.55 3.48
C ASP A 15 6.73 25.17 3.75
N GLU A 16 8.05 25.09 3.74
CA GLU A 16 8.83 23.83 3.86
C GLU A 16 8.47 23.02 5.12
N TRP A 17 8.28 23.69 6.26
CA TRP A 17 7.93 23.02 7.51
C TRP A 17 6.60 22.25 7.39
N ALA A 18 5.61 22.83 6.68
CA ALA A 18 4.31 22.23 6.51
C ALA A 18 4.34 21.05 5.54
N VAL A 19 5.11 21.16 4.45
CA VAL A 19 5.39 20.04 3.55
C VAL A 19 6.05 18.89 4.31
N ALA A 20 7.06 19.19 5.16
CA ALA A 20 7.73 18.20 5.97
C ALA A 20 6.80 17.51 7.00
N VAL A 21 5.79 18.22 7.51
CA VAL A 21 4.77 17.62 8.40
C VAL A 21 3.91 16.62 7.64
N LEU A 22 3.37 17.00 6.48
CA LEU A 22 2.55 16.12 5.63
C LEU A 22 3.35 14.87 5.17
N TYR A 23 4.59 15.09 4.77
CA TYR A 23 5.51 14.02 4.35
C TYR A 23 5.75 13.01 5.48
N ARG A 24 6.11 13.48 6.68
CA ARG A 24 6.42 12.64 7.84
C ARG A 24 5.22 11.83 8.34
N ASP A 25 4.01 12.36 8.20
CA ASP A 25 2.78 11.62 8.57
C ASP A 25 2.52 10.42 7.63
N VAL A 26 2.69 10.61 6.33
CA VAL A 26 2.26 9.60 5.35
C VAL A 26 3.39 8.66 4.93
N ARG A 27 4.64 9.17 4.84
CA ARG A 27 5.78 8.43 4.31
C ARG A 27 6.00 7.04 4.91
N PRO A 28 6.00 6.85 6.25
CA PRO A 28 6.28 5.52 6.82
C PRO A 28 5.28 4.46 6.38
N ARG A 29 4.02 4.85 6.23
CA ARG A 29 2.93 3.97 5.78
C ARG A 29 3.02 3.69 4.29
N LEU A 30 3.34 4.72 3.49
CA LEU A 30 3.49 4.62 2.05
C LEU A 30 4.68 3.74 1.68
N ALA A 31 5.86 4.01 2.25
CA ALA A 31 7.07 3.24 2.02
C ALA A 31 6.83 1.75 2.28
N ARG A 32 6.28 1.44 3.46
CA ARG A 32 5.96 0.06 3.82
C ARG A 32 4.96 -0.59 2.86
N PHE A 33 3.92 0.12 2.44
CA PHE A 33 2.96 -0.40 1.47
C PHE A 33 3.64 -0.73 0.13
N LEU A 34 4.55 0.13 -0.34
CA LEU A 34 5.29 -0.07 -1.57
C LEU A 34 6.31 -1.22 -1.45
N GLU A 35 7.06 -1.31 -0.34
CA GLU A 35 8.02 -2.39 -0.05
C GLU A 35 7.34 -3.76 -0.09
N VAL A 36 6.18 -3.88 0.52
CA VAL A 36 5.40 -5.12 0.54
C VAL A 36 4.84 -5.48 -0.84
N ARG A 37 4.52 -4.48 -1.67
CA ARG A 37 3.87 -4.70 -2.97
C ARG A 37 4.84 -4.80 -4.14
N GLU A 38 5.92 -4.06 -4.12
CA GLU A 38 6.93 -3.94 -5.18
C GLU A 38 8.32 -3.77 -4.58
N PRO A 39 8.87 -4.76 -3.84
CA PRO A 39 10.09 -4.59 -3.05
C PRO A 39 11.29 -4.11 -3.89
N LYS A 40 11.38 -4.52 -5.17
CA LYS A 40 12.49 -4.15 -6.06
C LYS A 40 12.38 -2.74 -6.65
N ALA A 41 11.22 -2.11 -6.54
CA ALA A 41 10.95 -0.79 -7.12
C ALA A 41 10.36 0.19 -6.09
N ALA A 42 10.33 -0.18 -4.80
CA ALA A 42 9.65 0.58 -3.77
C ALA A 42 10.19 2.02 -3.65
N GLU A 43 11.50 2.18 -3.64
CA GLU A 43 12.16 3.49 -3.52
C GLU A 43 11.89 4.39 -4.73
N ASP A 44 12.02 3.84 -5.94
CA ASP A 44 11.73 4.58 -7.18
C ASP A 44 10.26 5.00 -7.23
N LEU A 45 9.35 4.09 -6.88
CA LEU A 45 7.92 4.36 -6.83
C LEU A 45 7.58 5.39 -5.75
N GLU A 46 8.23 5.35 -4.58
CA GLU A 46 8.06 6.36 -3.53
C GLU A 46 8.43 7.74 -4.06
N GLY A 47 9.57 7.86 -4.73
CA GLY A 47 10.02 9.12 -5.37
C GLY A 47 9.00 9.65 -6.40
N GLU A 48 8.51 8.77 -7.27
CA GLU A 48 7.48 9.13 -8.26
C GLU A 48 6.16 9.59 -7.62
N VAL A 49 5.75 8.94 -6.52
CA VAL A 49 4.54 9.32 -5.78
C VAL A 49 4.71 10.71 -5.19
N TRP A 50 5.83 10.98 -4.51
CA TRP A 50 6.05 12.29 -3.89
C TRP A 50 6.21 13.40 -4.90
N LEU A 51 6.80 13.13 -6.06
CA LEU A 51 6.83 14.08 -7.16
C LEU A 51 5.42 14.44 -7.65
N ALA A 52 4.57 13.43 -7.82
CA ALA A 52 3.18 13.66 -8.22
C ALA A 52 2.36 14.38 -7.14
N VAL A 53 2.61 14.08 -5.86
CA VAL A 53 2.01 14.81 -4.73
C VAL A 53 2.42 16.29 -4.77
N ALA A 54 3.71 16.58 -4.93
CA ALA A 54 4.20 17.96 -5.00
C ALA A 54 3.55 18.75 -6.16
N GLN A 55 3.42 18.12 -7.33
CA GLN A 55 2.77 18.72 -8.51
C GLN A 55 1.26 18.97 -8.31
N GLY A 56 0.60 18.13 -7.53
CA GLY A 56 -0.86 18.18 -7.32
C GLY A 56 -1.28 18.94 -6.06
N LEU A 57 -0.38 19.15 -5.10
CA LEU A 57 -0.70 19.66 -3.77
C LEU A 57 -1.44 21.01 -3.78
N ALA A 58 -1.05 21.92 -4.65
CA ALA A 58 -1.67 23.23 -4.75
C ALA A 58 -3.17 23.19 -5.12
N ARG A 59 -3.61 22.11 -5.76
CA ARG A 59 -5.02 21.91 -6.18
C ARG A 59 -5.78 20.94 -5.29
N PHE A 60 -5.09 20.29 -4.35
CA PHE A 60 -5.74 19.35 -3.46
C PHE A 60 -6.70 20.08 -2.52
N SER A 61 -7.89 19.49 -2.31
CA SER A 61 -8.87 19.94 -1.31
C SER A 61 -9.41 18.74 -0.56
N GLY A 62 -9.49 18.82 0.76
CA GLY A 62 -10.01 17.75 1.61
C GLY A 62 -9.30 17.70 2.96
N GLY A 63 -9.82 16.88 3.86
CA GLY A 63 -9.24 16.66 5.17
C GLY A 63 -8.07 15.65 5.15
N GLU A 64 -7.57 15.37 6.34
CA GLU A 64 -6.41 14.49 6.55
C GLU A 64 -6.61 13.07 5.96
N GLU A 65 -7.78 12.47 6.17
CA GLU A 65 -8.10 11.15 5.62
C GLU A 65 -8.13 11.16 4.09
N SER A 66 -8.73 12.20 3.51
CA SER A 66 -8.77 12.40 2.06
C SER A 66 -7.37 12.62 1.48
N PHE A 67 -6.49 13.31 2.20
CA PHE A 67 -5.10 13.50 1.79
C PHE A 67 -4.35 12.18 1.74
N ARG A 68 -4.44 11.36 2.78
CA ARG A 68 -3.85 10.00 2.77
C ARG A 68 -4.41 9.17 1.62
N ALA A 69 -5.73 9.15 1.45
CA ALA A 69 -6.38 8.41 0.37
C ALA A 69 -5.89 8.88 -1.01
N TRP A 70 -5.72 10.18 -1.21
CA TRP A 70 -5.19 10.74 -2.45
C TRP A 70 -3.75 10.28 -2.72
N VAL A 71 -2.85 10.33 -1.72
CA VAL A 71 -1.47 9.82 -1.86
C VAL A 71 -1.47 8.34 -2.22
N PHE A 72 -2.25 7.50 -1.55
CA PHE A 72 -2.34 6.06 -1.85
C PHE A 72 -2.99 5.79 -3.22
N SER A 73 -3.90 6.65 -3.70
CA SER A 73 -4.43 6.56 -5.05
C SER A 73 -3.38 6.81 -6.12
N ILE A 74 -2.44 7.74 -5.86
CA ILE A 74 -1.28 8.00 -6.71
C ILE A 74 -0.36 6.78 -6.71
N ALA A 75 -0.02 6.27 -5.52
CA ALA A 75 0.83 5.09 -5.37
C ALA A 75 0.29 3.89 -6.17
N ARG A 76 -1.01 3.60 -6.05
CA ARG A 76 -1.66 2.53 -6.80
C ARG A 76 -1.55 2.72 -8.31
N ARG A 77 -1.74 3.94 -8.82
CA ARG A 77 -1.58 4.25 -10.24
C ARG A 77 -0.14 4.04 -10.70
N ARG A 78 0.85 4.52 -9.95
CA ARG A 78 2.27 4.34 -10.27
C ARG A 78 2.67 2.86 -10.30
N MET A 79 2.24 2.06 -9.32
CA MET A 79 2.45 0.62 -9.35
C MET A 79 1.81 -0.06 -10.57
N ALA A 80 0.58 0.34 -10.95
CA ALA A 80 -0.07 -0.21 -12.13
C ALA A 80 0.68 0.15 -13.43
N ASP A 81 1.20 1.38 -13.54
CA ASP A 81 2.01 1.83 -14.66
C ASP A 81 3.34 1.07 -14.74
N PHE A 82 4.01 0.90 -13.60
CA PHE A 82 5.24 0.12 -13.49
C PHE A 82 5.04 -1.32 -13.98
N ARG A 83 4.01 -2.01 -13.47
CA ARG A 83 3.68 -3.38 -13.89
C ARG A 83 3.38 -3.48 -15.39
N ARG A 84 2.61 -2.53 -15.95
CA ARG A 84 2.33 -2.50 -17.39
C ARG A 84 3.59 -2.34 -18.21
N THR A 85 4.52 -1.50 -17.77
CA THR A 85 5.79 -1.29 -18.44
C THR A 85 6.69 -2.52 -18.36
N ALA A 86 6.74 -3.18 -17.20
CA ALA A 86 7.48 -4.43 -17.00
C ALA A 86 6.96 -5.55 -17.93
N VAL A 87 5.64 -5.72 -18.03
CA VAL A 87 5.03 -6.71 -18.94
C VAL A 87 5.39 -6.40 -20.41
N ARG A 88 5.31 -5.14 -20.84
CA ARG A 88 5.70 -4.76 -22.21
C ARG A 88 7.17 -5.03 -22.50
N ARG A 89 8.08 -4.77 -21.56
CA ARG A 89 9.50 -5.08 -21.71
C ARG A 89 9.76 -6.58 -21.78
N ALA A 90 9.03 -7.39 -21.01
CA ALA A 90 9.13 -8.84 -21.07
C ALA A 90 8.58 -9.44 -22.37
N THR A 91 7.70 -8.73 -23.08
CA THR A 91 7.11 -9.19 -24.37
C THR A 91 8.00 -8.86 -25.59
N PHE A 92 8.97 -7.93 -25.45
CA PHE A 92 10.01 -7.66 -26.46
C PHE A 92 11.33 -8.18 -25.90
N PRO A 93 11.89 -9.31 -26.39
CA PRO A 93 13.10 -9.88 -25.83
C PRO A 93 14.32 -9.03 -26.20
N ALA A 94 14.77 -8.21 -25.26
CA ALA A 94 16.18 -7.91 -25.11
C ALA A 94 16.82 -9.03 -24.27
N PRO A 95 18.13 -9.37 -24.42
CA PRO A 95 18.74 -10.53 -23.78
C PRO A 95 18.49 -10.49 -22.27
N THR A 96 17.83 -11.52 -21.79
CA THR A 96 17.31 -11.64 -20.42
C THR A 96 18.41 -12.16 -19.52
N GLU A 97 18.85 -11.39 -18.55
CA GLU A 97 19.29 -11.98 -17.30
C GLU A 97 18.06 -12.58 -16.62
N GLU A 98 18.11 -13.87 -16.35
CA GLU A 98 17.08 -14.62 -15.63
C GLU A 98 16.82 -13.95 -14.29
N LEU A 99 15.66 -13.32 -14.15
CA LEU A 99 15.15 -12.83 -12.87
C LEU A 99 14.60 -14.01 -12.11
N ASP A 100 15.47 -14.58 -11.27
CA ASP A 100 15.12 -15.56 -10.26
C ASP A 100 13.94 -15.03 -9.42
N ARG A 101 12.79 -15.70 -9.50
CA ARG A 101 11.66 -15.45 -8.61
C ARG A 101 12.05 -16.03 -7.27
N PRO A 102 12.11 -15.25 -6.18
CA PRO A 102 12.22 -15.86 -4.86
C PRO A 102 11.02 -16.81 -4.70
N GLY A 103 11.29 -18.09 -4.49
CA GLY A 103 10.26 -19.06 -4.13
C GLY A 103 9.53 -18.58 -2.89
N ALA A 104 8.21 -18.80 -2.85
CA ALA A 104 7.43 -18.60 -1.65
C ALA A 104 8.12 -19.32 -0.49
N PRO A 105 8.32 -18.70 0.69
CA PRO A 105 8.86 -19.39 1.85
C PRO A 105 7.97 -20.59 2.14
N GLY A 106 8.62 -21.76 2.30
CA GLY A 106 7.94 -22.98 2.71
C GLY A 106 7.29 -22.79 4.09
N PRO A 107 6.35 -23.69 4.48
CA PRO A 107 5.64 -23.59 5.74
C PRO A 107 6.54 -24.02 6.92
N GLU A 108 7.66 -23.34 7.12
CA GLU A 108 8.45 -23.49 8.32
C GLU A 108 7.83 -22.63 9.42
N ALA A 109 7.56 -23.29 10.54
CA ALA A 109 6.86 -22.82 11.72
C ALA A 109 7.09 -21.32 12.02
N ILE A 110 6.11 -20.51 11.70
CA ILE A 110 6.04 -19.12 12.15
C ILE A 110 5.62 -19.16 13.61
N VAL A 111 6.61 -19.06 14.49
CA VAL A 111 6.37 -18.86 15.93
C VAL A 111 5.82 -17.46 16.12
N LEU A 112 4.59 -17.35 16.58
CA LEU A 112 3.72 -16.14 16.53
C LEU A 112 4.09 -15.07 17.57
N GLU A 113 5.18 -15.15 18.27
CA GLU A 113 5.46 -14.18 19.35
C GLU A 113 6.17 -12.91 18.88
N GLU A 114 6.75 -12.89 17.65
CA GLU A 114 7.30 -11.67 17.04
C GLU A 114 7.25 -11.74 15.52
N LEU A 115 6.07 -11.85 14.92
CA LEU A 115 5.96 -11.54 13.50
C LEU A 115 6.34 -10.06 13.33
N SER A 116 7.51 -9.82 12.74
CA SER A 116 7.82 -8.50 12.24
C SER A 116 6.64 -8.08 11.37
N ALA A 117 6.29 -6.81 11.39
CA ALA A 117 5.15 -6.38 10.59
C ALA A 117 5.37 -6.67 9.08
N ASP A 118 6.60 -6.98 8.64
CA ASP A 118 6.94 -7.39 7.28
C ASP A 118 6.51 -8.84 7.02
N ALA A 119 6.81 -9.75 7.92
CA ALA A 119 6.34 -11.13 7.84
C ALA A 119 4.80 -11.23 7.84
N ALA A 120 4.12 -10.36 8.59
CA ALA A 120 2.66 -10.30 8.57
C ALA A 120 2.11 -9.83 7.21
N ALA A 121 2.78 -8.87 6.58
CA ALA A 121 2.37 -8.35 5.27
C ALA A 121 2.66 -9.37 4.15
N GLU A 122 3.79 -10.07 4.19
CA GLU A 122 4.11 -11.18 3.29
C GLU A 122 3.10 -12.33 3.43
N PHE A 123 2.73 -12.69 4.65
CA PHE A 123 1.69 -13.69 4.92
C PHE A 123 0.34 -13.30 4.30
N VAL A 124 -0.04 -12.03 4.39
CA VAL A 124 -1.27 -11.51 3.75
C VAL A 124 -1.22 -11.71 2.24
N ILE A 125 -0.09 -11.36 1.59
CA ILE A 125 0.07 -11.49 0.13
C ILE A 125 0.08 -12.97 -0.31
N ALA A 126 0.75 -13.82 0.44
CA ALA A 126 0.85 -15.24 0.12
C ALA A 126 -0.48 -15.99 0.30
N THR A 127 -1.31 -15.56 1.27
CA THR A 127 -2.54 -16.27 1.66
C THR A 127 -3.77 -15.78 0.91
N LEU A 128 -3.82 -14.50 0.53
CA LEU A 128 -5.04 -13.88 0.02
C LEU A 128 -5.02 -13.70 -1.51
N PRO A 129 -6.18 -13.81 -2.18
CA PRO A 129 -6.34 -13.29 -3.53
C PRO A 129 -6.00 -11.80 -3.60
N ALA A 130 -5.49 -11.36 -4.75
CA ALA A 130 -4.94 -10.01 -4.94
C ALA A 130 -5.89 -8.87 -4.52
N ASP A 131 -7.18 -9.00 -4.81
CA ASP A 131 -8.20 -8.00 -4.45
C ASP A 131 -8.46 -7.93 -2.93
N GLN A 132 -8.38 -9.07 -2.25
CA GLN A 132 -8.52 -9.15 -0.80
C GLN A 132 -7.27 -8.65 -0.08
N ALA A 133 -6.08 -9.04 -0.57
CA ALA A 133 -4.80 -8.55 -0.06
C ALA A 133 -4.73 -7.02 -0.18
N GLU A 134 -5.12 -6.46 -1.32
CA GLU A 134 -5.09 -5.02 -1.55
C GLU A 134 -6.00 -4.25 -0.57
N VAL A 135 -7.21 -4.76 -0.33
CA VAL A 135 -8.11 -4.18 0.67
C VAL A 135 -7.49 -4.20 2.07
N VAL A 136 -6.92 -5.34 2.48
CA VAL A 136 -6.30 -5.47 3.82
C VAL A 136 -5.09 -4.55 3.95
N LEU A 137 -4.21 -4.50 2.97
CA LEU A 137 -3.01 -3.66 3.01
C LEU A 137 -3.35 -2.17 3.05
N LEU A 138 -4.31 -1.71 2.25
CA LEU A 138 -4.77 -0.32 2.29
C LEU A 138 -5.42 0.03 3.65
N ARG A 139 -6.18 -0.89 4.24
CA ARG A 139 -6.81 -0.70 5.54
C ARG A 139 -5.79 -0.68 6.68
N VAL A 140 -4.84 -1.61 6.68
CA VAL A 140 -3.89 -1.82 7.79
C VAL A 140 -2.66 -0.93 7.64
N LEU A 141 -1.94 -1.03 6.51
CA LEU A 141 -0.72 -0.24 6.29
C LEU A 141 -1.06 1.22 5.96
N GLY A 142 -2.04 1.45 5.08
CA GLY A 142 -2.48 2.80 4.72
C GLY A 142 -3.23 3.52 5.86
N GLY A 143 -3.81 2.79 6.80
CA GLY A 143 -4.66 3.34 7.85
C GLY A 143 -5.93 4.00 7.28
N LEU A 144 -6.41 3.52 6.13
CA LEU A 144 -7.51 4.12 5.39
C LEU A 144 -8.87 3.57 5.85
N GLY A 145 -9.90 4.39 5.83
CA GLY A 145 -11.28 4.00 6.08
C GLY A 145 -11.87 3.13 4.94
N VAL A 146 -13.05 2.58 5.14
CA VAL A 146 -13.73 1.77 4.11
C VAL A 146 -14.10 2.61 2.90
N ASN A 147 -14.49 3.87 3.11
CA ASN A 147 -14.91 4.76 2.03
C ASN A 147 -13.73 5.17 1.16
N GLU A 148 -12.59 5.52 1.78
CA GLU A 148 -11.36 5.88 1.09
C GLU A 148 -10.81 4.69 0.28
N VAL A 149 -10.83 3.48 0.84
CA VAL A 149 -10.45 2.26 0.10
C VAL A 149 -11.41 1.99 -1.05
N ALA A 150 -12.70 2.24 -0.88
CA ALA A 150 -13.70 2.09 -1.94
C ALA A 150 -13.43 3.05 -3.11
N GLU A 151 -13.10 4.30 -2.83
CA GLU A 151 -12.71 5.29 -3.84
C GLU A 151 -11.41 4.89 -4.57
N ILE A 152 -10.38 4.51 -3.83
CA ILE A 152 -9.09 4.08 -4.42
C ILE A 152 -9.25 2.88 -5.35
N LEU A 153 -10.11 1.92 -4.98
CA LEU A 153 -10.31 0.67 -5.73
C LEU A 153 -11.43 0.76 -6.77
N ASP A 154 -12.10 1.90 -6.88
CA ASP A 154 -13.31 2.09 -7.71
C ASP A 154 -14.36 1.00 -7.41
N LYS A 155 -14.67 0.82 -6.11
CA LYS A 155 -15.62 -0.17 -5.60
C LYS A 155 -16.66 0.49 -4.69
N ARG A 156 -17.79 -0.20 -4.50
CA ARG A 156 -18.75 0.24 -3.50
C ARG A 156 -18.25 -0.08 -2.07
N PRO A 157 -18.52 0.76 -1.07
CA PRO A 157 -18.12 0.48 0.32
C PRO A 157 -18.60 -0.87 0.86
N GLY A 158 -19.78 -1.32 0.43
CA GLY A 158 -20.29 -2.66 0.75
C GLY A 158 -19.41 -3.78 0.20
N THR A 159 -18.89 -3.62 -1.02
CA THR A 159 -17.96 -4.58 -1.62
C THR A 159 -16.65 -4.66 -0.84
N VAL A 160 -16.10 -3.51 -0.42
CA VAL A 160 -14.89 -3.44 0.41
C VAL A 160 -15.08 -4.18 1.73
N ARG A 161 -16.23 -3.99 2.41
CA ARG A 161 -16.55 -4.73 3.66
C ARG A 161 -16.61 -6.24 3.43
N VAL A 162 -17.22 -6.69 2.34
CA VAL A 162 -17.30 -8.12 1.99
C VAL A 162 -15.91 -8.69 1.71
N LEU A 163 -15.09 -8.00 0.93
CA LEU A 163 -13.71 -8.42 0.64
C LEU A 163 -12.88 -8.49 1.92
N GLN A 164 -12.96 -7.48 2.79
CA GLN A 164 -12.29 -7.47 4.07
C GLN A 164 -12.73 -8.64 4.96
N HIS A 165 -14.02 -8.88 5.07
CA HIS A 165 -14.55 -10.00 5.87
C HIS A 165 -14.04 -11.36 5.35
N ARG A 166 -14.09 -11.58 4.03
CA ARG A 166 -13.58 -12.80 3.40
C ARG A 166 -12.07 -12.96 3.62
N ALA A 167 -11.31 -11.87 3.51
CA ALA A 167 -9.89 -11.86 3.78
C ALA A 167 -9.57 -12.30 5.22
N LEU A 168 -10.21 -11.67 6.21
CA LEU A 168 -10.00 -12.00 7.62
C LEU A 168 -10.36 -13.46 7.93
N ARG A 169 -11.43 -13.98 7.36
CA ARG A 169 -11.78 -15.41 7.51
C ARG A 169 -10.71 -16.34 6.93
N ARG A 170 -10.14 -16.02 5.76
CA ARG A 170 -9.08 -16.81 5.15
C ARG A 170 -7.80 -16.76 5.95
N LEU A 171 -7.39 -15.57 6.41
CA LEU A 171 -6.22 -15.42 7.27
C LEU A 171 -6.39 -16.21 8.57
N HIS A 172 -7.56 -16.11 9.21
CA HIS A 172 -7.86 -16.89 10.40
C HIS A 172 -7.76 -18.40 10.16
N ALA A 173 -8.38 -18.90 9.08
CA ALA A 173 -8.33 -20.31 8.72
C ALA A 173 -6.88 -20.80 8.45
N ALA A 174 -6.06 -19.98 7.79
CA ALA A 174 -4.66 -20.30 7.53
C ALA A 174 -3.85 -20.34 8.83
N LEU A 175 -4.06 -19.39 9.75
CA LEU A 175 -3.39 -19.38 11.05
C LEU A 175 -3.77 -20.58 11.93
N VAL A 176 -5.05 -20.94 11.96
CA VAL A 176 -5.51 -22.12 12.72
C VAL A 176 -4.99 -23.41 12.10
N GLY A 177 -4.97 -23.50 10.76
CA GLY A 177 -4.44 -24.67 10.03
C GLY A 177 -2.93 -24.90 10.21
N THR A 178 -2.18 -23.85 10.52
CA THR A 178 -0.74 -23.92 10.83
C THR A 178 -0.43 -24.22 12.29
N GLY A 179 -1.42 -24.49 13.15
CA GLY A 179 -1.22 -24.82 14.56
C GLY A 179 -0.84 -23.65 15.47
N VAL A 180 -1.02 -22.43 15.00
CA VAL A 180 -0.58 -21.20 15.67
C VAL A 180 -1.63 -20.63 16.64
N THR A 181 -2.65 -21.40 17.02
CA THR A 181 -3.61 -20.97 18.03
C THR A 181 -3.38 -21.73 19.32
N ARG A 182 -2.54 -21.19 20.20
CA ARG A 182 -2.60 -21.42 21.65
C ARG A 182 -2.19 -20.16 22.38
#